data_d488ec2bc3617ef5f0aa18093c0112c0
#
_entry.id   d488ec2bc3617ef5f0aa18093c0112c0
#
_cell.length_a   1.000
_cell.length_b   1.000
_cell.length_c   1.000
_cell.angle_alpha   90.00
_cell.angle_beta   90.00
_cell.angle_gamma   90.00
#
_symmetry.space_group_name_H-M   'P 1'
#
loop_
_entity.id
_entity.type
_entity.pdbx_description
1 polymer ?
#
loop_
_entity_poly.entity_id
_entity_poly.type
_entity_poly.pdbx_seq_one_letter_code
_entity_poly.pdbx_strand_id
1 'polypeptide(L)'
;MIISKINFPEYTGTRCLMMPYIQGDSSSVPEEYQKYSNILDSLYFKKGDIGYLTIDESAVKAGTPHRGARAKHSRALHTEAGKIPEGLYAWGGGTWGSNVNVLLDKDVEIFLANNLEGSCAVWNACHEDTTLDGDIGHLAHVYPYENARFLKAGEVARVGIFTPHESIPVKEDINRQFIRIVSSGVHGREPYFTKNPILTFLH
;
A
#
# COMPACT_ATOMS: atom_id res chain seq x y z
N MET A 1 11.67 0.65 -6.78
CA MET A 1 12.38 -0.23 -7.77
C MET A 1 11.56 -1.50 -7.96
N ILE A 2 11.44 -2.02 -9.20
CA ILE A 2 10.77 -3.33 -9.43
C ILE A 2 11.71 -4.44 -9.00
N ILE A 3 11.20 -5.37 -8.19
CA ILE A 3 12.02 -6.43 -7.58
C ILE A 3 11.62 -7.85 -8.01
N SER A 4 10.34 -8.04 -8.37
CA SER A 4 9.81 -9.36 -8.73
C SER A 4 8.51 -9.22 -9.51
N LYS A 5 7.92 -10.37 -9.84
CA LYS A 5 6.58 -10.48 -10.41
C LYS A 5 5.82 -11.58 -9.68
N ILE A 6 4.55 -11.32 -9.36
CA ILE A 6 3.61 -12.24 -8.72
C ILE A 6 2.42 -12.53 -9.63
N ASN A 7 1.75 -13.66 -9.37
CA ASN A 7 0.46 -13.99 -9.97
C ASN A 7 -0.62 -13.81 -8.91
N PHE A 8 -1.59 -12.96 -9.18
CA PHE A 8 -2.74 -12.80 -8.31
C PHE A 8 -3.64 -14.05 -8.37
N PRO A 9 -4.22 -14.47 -7.23
CA PRO A 9 -5.22 -15.52 -7.21
C PRO A 9 -6.53 -15.07 -7.85
N GLU A 10 -7.51 -15.94 -7.91
CA GLU A 10 -8.86 -15.60 -8.37
C GLU A 10 -9.45 -14.46 -7.52
N TYR A 11 -10.14 -13.52 -8.19
CA TYR A 11 -10.84 -12.42 -7.53
C TYR A 11 -12.08 -12.95 -6.77
N THR A 12 -12.20 -12.62 -5.51
CA THR A 12 -13.34 -12.97 -4.65
C THR A 12 -13.88 -11.81 -3.82
N GLY A 13 -13.34 -10.60 -4.00
CA GLY A 13 -13.69 -9.43 -3.19
C GLY A 13 -13.03 -9.40 -1.81
N THR A 14 -11.94 -10.15 -1.63
CA THR A 14 -11.20 -10.21 -0.37
C THR A 14 -10.58 -8.88 -0.01
N ARG A 15 -10.73 -8.45 1.25
CA ARG A 15 -10.16 -7.21 1.75
C ARG A 15 -9.61 -7.37 3.17
N CYS A 16 -8.41 -6.87 3.39
CA CYS A 16 -7.87 -6.60 4.73
C CYS A 16 -7.01 -5.35 4.70
N LEU A 17 -6.90 -4.70 5.84
CA LEU A 17 -6.10 -3.49 6.00
C LEU A 17 -5.04 -3.69 7.06
N MET A 18 -3.77 -3.55 6.66
CA MET A 18 -2.63 -3.54 7.60
C MET A 18 -2.69 -4.65 8.65
N MET A 19 -3.20 -5.82 8.26
CA MET A 19 -3.29 -6.97 9.15
C MET A 19 -1.87 -7.46 9.51
N PRO A 20 -1.52 -7.55 10.79
CA PRO A 20 -0.22 -8.09 11.17
C PRO A 20 -0.12 -9.57 10.82
N TYR A 21 1.02 -10.00 10.32
CA TYR A 21 1.32 -11.39 10.01
C TYR A 21 2.83 -11.66 10.12
N ILE A 22 3.25 -12.93 10.16
CA ILE A 22 4.65 -13.31 10.16
C ILE A 22 5.14 -13.36 8.71
N GLN A 23 6.08 -12.51 8.36
CA GLN A 23 6.61 -12.42 7.01
C GLN A 23 7.28 -13.73 6.57
N GLY A 24 6.95 -14.20 5.36
CA GLY A 24 7.46 -15.47 4.81
C GLY A 24 6.84 -16.71 5.46
N ASP A 25 5.69 -16.55 6.14
CA ASP A 25 4.91 -17.64 6.74
C ASP A 25 3.42 -17.40 6.53
N SER A 26 2.87 -17.96 5.46
CA SER A 26 1.44 -17.84 5.14
C SER A 26 0.52 -18.54 6.15
N SER A 27 1.03 -19.49 6.96
CA SER A 27 0.23 -20.11 8.00
C SER A 27 -0.16 -19.16 9.12
N SER A 28 0.49 -18.00 9.19
CA SER A 28 0.21 -16.93 10.14
C SER A 28 -0.96 -16.03 9.75
N VAL A 29 -1.60 -16.24 8.59
CA VAL A 29 -2.80 -15.50 8.19
C VAL A 29 -4.04 -16.40 8.20
N PRO A 30 -5.24 -15.85 8.52
CA PRO A 30 -6.50 -16.60 8.52
C PRO A 30 -6.82 -17.27 7.19
N GLU A 31 -7.66 -18.31 7.24
CA GLU A 31 -8.03 -19.14 6.09
C GLU A 31 -8.56 -18.33 4.90
N GLU A 32 -9.31 -17.28 5.16
CA GLU A 32 -9.88 -16.40 4.14
C GLU A 32 -8.83 -15.69 3.26
N TYR A 33 -7.57 -15.61 3.72
CA TYR A 33 -6.45 -15.01 2.98
C TYR A 33 -5.49 -16.05 2.39
N GLN A 34 -5.70 -17.35 2.63
CA GLN A 34 -4.78 -18.42 2.22
C GLN A 34 -4.62 -18.55 0.70
N LYS A 35 -5.55 -18.03 -0.09
CA LYS A 35 -5.36 -17.93 -1.54
C LYS A 35 -4.17 -17.08 -1.96
N TYR A 36 -3.65 -16.22 -1.05
CA TYR A 36 -2.44 -15.42 -1.24
C TYR A 36 -1.16 -16.09 -0.71
N SER A 37 -1.21 -17.33 -0.19
CA SER A 37 -0.08 -18.03 0.45
C SER A 37 1.19 -18.00 -0.38
N ASN A 38 1.13 -18.33 -1.67
CA ASN A 38 2.30 -18.33 -2.55
C ASN A 38 3.00 -16.97 -2.63
N ILE A 39 2.24 -15.87 -2.53
CA ILE A 39 2.77 -14.51 -2.50
C ILE A 39 3.42 -14.25 -1.14
N LEU A 40 2.73 -14.56 -0.05
CA LEU A 40 3.18 -14.28 1.32
C LEU A 40 4.43 -15.08 1.70
N ASP A 41 4.57 -16.31 1.20
CA ASP A 41 5.73 -17.15 1.44
C ASP A 41 6.95 -16.73 0.63
N SER A 42 6.76 -16.04 -0.49
CA SER A 42 7.82 -15.63 -1.41
C SER A 42 8.21 -14.16 -1.33
N LEU A 43 7.34 -13.30 -0.80
CA LEU A 43 7.51 -11.85 -0.77
C LEU A 43 7.58 -11.32 0.67
N TYR A 44 8.79 -11.08 1.16
CA TYR A 44 9.03 -10.57 2.50
C TYR A 44 10.30 -9.71 2.56
N PHE A 45 10.39 -8.81 3.54
CA PHE A 45 11.59 -8.03 3.84
C PHE A 45 12.56 -8.83 4.70
N LYS A 46 12.04 -9.37 5.81
CA LYS A 46 12.79 -10.23 6.72
C LYS A 46 11.90 -11.34 7.23
N LYS A 47 12.26 -12.58 6.91
CA LYS A 47 11.50 -13.76 7.28
C LYS A 47 11.42 -13.90 8.80
N GLY A 48 10.21 -14.12 9.31
CA GLY A 48 9.93 -14.29 10.73
C GLY A 48 9.60 -13.00 11.48
N ASP A 49 9.88 -11.83 10.92
CA ASP A 49 9.48 -10.55 11.52
C ASP A 49 8.00 -10.29 11.27
N ILE A 50 7.39 -9.46 12.12
CA ILE A 50 6.03 -8.98 11.90
C ILE A 50 6.04 -8.01 10.72
N GLY A 51 5.19 -8.26 9.74
CA GLY A 51 4.84 -7.34 8.67
C GLY A 51 3.35 -7.04 8.68
N TYR A 52 2.93 -6.11 7.83
CA TYR A 52 1.52 -5.69 7.75
C TYR A 52 0.99 -5.88 6.34
N LEU A 53 -0.06 -6.69 6.22
CA LEU A 53 -0.68 -7.05 4.95
C LEU A 53 -1.91 -6.18 4.67
N THR A 54 -1.96 -5.61 3.49
CA THR A 54 -3.19 -5.03 2.92
C THR A 54 -3.51 -5.76 1.63
N ILE A 55 -4.74 -6.27 1.53
CA ILE A 55 -5.34 -6.78 0.31
C ILE A 55 -6.58 -5.93 0.04
N ASP A 56 -6.71 -5.42 -1.17
CA ASP A 56 -7.92 -4.72 -1.61
C ASP A 56 -8.37 -5.26 -2.96
N GLU A 57 -9.36 -6.11 -2.94
CA GLU A 57 -10.06 -6.58 -4.12
C GLU A 57 -11.37 -5.81 -4.27
N SER A 58 -11.45 -4.94 -5.24
CA SER A 58 -12.62 -4.07 -5.44
C SER A 58 -13.01 -3.95 -6.91
N ALA A 59 -14.31 -3.84 -7.16
CA ALA A 59 -14.83 -3.41 -8.45
C ALA A 59 -14.59 -1.90 -8.59
N VAL A 60 -13.84 -1.51 -9.62
CA VAL A 60 -13.48 -0.11 -9.90
C VAL A 60 -14.22 0.35 -11.14
N LYS A 61 -14.85 1.52 -11.06
CA LYS A 61 -15.59 2.12 -12.16
C LYS A 61 -14.69 2.84 -13.16
N ALA A 62 -15.05 2.81 -14.43
CA ALA A 62 -14.38 3.57 -15.48
C ALA A 62 -14.21 5.05 -15.08
N GLY A 63 -13.04 5.60 -15.37
CA GLY A 63 -12.69 6.99 -15.05
C GLY A 63 -12.35 7.23 -13.56
N THR A 64 -12.37 6.21 -12.70
CA THR A 64 -12.02 6.36 -11.28
C THR A 64 -10.75 5.58 -10.94
N PRO A 65 -9.90 6.08 -10.01
CA PRO A 65 -8.80 5.31 -9.45
C PRO A 65 -9.31 4.34 -8.38
N HIS A 66 -8.62 3.25 -8.16
CA HIS A 66 -8.94 2.30 -7.08
C HIS A 66 -8.88 2.99 -5.70
N ARG A 67 -7.82 3.76 -5.48
CA ARG A 67 -7.77 4.71 -4.37
C ARG A 67 -8.44 6.01 -4.84
N GLY A 68 -9.56 6.39 -4.26
CA GLY A 68 -10.24 7.64 -4.61
C GLY A 68 -9.32 8.84 -4.51
N ALA A 69 -9.34 9.71 -5.51
CA ALA A 69 -8.72 11.03 -5.40
C ALA A 69 -9.42 11.82 -4.28
N ARG A 70 -8.65 12.53 -3.47
CA ARG A 70 -9.23 13.39 -2.45
C ARG A 70 -9.94 14.56 -3.12
N ALA A 71 -11.03 15.01 -2.52
CA ALA A 71 -11.93 16.02 -3.11
C ALA A 71 -11.24 17.32 -3.54
N LYS A 72 -10.08 17.64 -3.00
CA LYS A 72 -9.33 18.88 -3.31
C LYS A 72 -8.28 18.73 -4.42
N HIS A 73 -8.05 17.54 -4.96
CA HIS A 73 -7.05 17.29 -6.01
C HIS A 73 -7.59 16.41 -7.12
N SER A 74 -7.14 16.67 -8.35
CA SER A 74 -7.54 15.90 -9.54
C SER A 74 -6.81 14.58 -9.69
N ARG A 75 -5.70 14.37 -8.95
CA ARG A 75 -4.88 13.17 -8.99
C ARG A 75 -4.80 12.51 -7.61
N ALA A 76 -4.71 11.19 -7.61
CA ALA A 76 -4.55 10.37 -6.39
C ALA A 76 -3.06 10.20 -5.98
N LEU A 77 -2.20 11.15 -6.38
CA LEU A 77 -0.77 11.16 -6.12
C LEU A 77 -0.50 11.34 -4.62
N HIS A 78 0.30 10.47 -4.04
CA HIS A 78 0.58 10.46 -2.61
C HIS A 78 1.89 9.77 -2.26
N THR A 79 2.32 9.96 -1.02
CA THR A 79 3.28 9.14 -0.30
C THR A 79 2.55 8.38 0.82
N GLU A 80 3.17 7.35 1.39
CA GLU A 80 2.51 6.59 2.48
C GLU A 80 2.59 7.31 3.83
N ALA A 81 3.54 8.21 4.01
CA ALA A 81 3.69 8.98 5.25
C ALA A 81 3.83 10.47 4.98
N GLY A 82 3.41 11.27 5.94
CA GLY A 82 3.65 12.70 6.01
C GLY A 82 4.62 13.05 7.13
N LYS A 83 5.35 14.15 6.95
CA LYS A 83 6.24 14.70 7.99
C LYS A 83 5.44 15.61 8.91
N ILE A 84 5.60 15.43 10.21
CA ILE A 84 5.06 16.32 11.23
C ILE A 84 6.20 17.18 11.84
N PRO A 85 5.88 18.30 12.52
CA PRO A 85 6.89 19.10 13.22
C PRO A 85 7.77 18.22 14.10
N GLU A 86 9.00 18.67 14.38
CA GLU A 86 9.99 18.03 15.26
C GLU A 86 10.63 16.74 14.69
N GLY A 87 10.52 16.52 13.37
CA GLY A 87 11.17 15.39 12.71
C GLY A 87 10.47 14.06 12.90
N LEU A 88 9.22 14.08 13.33
CA LEU A 88 8.35 12.91 13.41
C LEU A 88 7.63 12.65 12.08
N TYR A 89 7.12 11.45 11.90
CA TYR A 89 6.41 11.04 10.70
C TYR A 89 5.05 10.46 11.05
N ALA A 90 4.03 10.82 10.26
CA ALA A 90 2.70 10.28 10.39
C ALA A 90 2.38 9.35 9.23
N TRP A 91 1.88 8.16 9.53
CA TRP A 91 1.36 7.24 8.53
C TRP A 91 0.07 7.79 7.95
N GLY A 92 0.14 8.28 6.71
CA GLY A 92 -1.00 8.89 6.04
C GLY A 92 -2.05 7.91 5.57
N GLY A 93 -1.66 6.75 5.20
CA GLY A 93 -2.44 5.55 4.91
C GLY A 93 -3.78 5.69 4.19
N GLY A 94 -4.09 6.84 3.58
CA GLY A 94 -5.33 7.03 2.83
C GLY A 94 -6.60 7.07 3.70
N THR A 95 -7.74 6.80 3.06
CA THR A 95 -9.09 6.87 3.64
C THR A 95 -9.40 5.81 4.69
N TRP A 96 -8.46 4.97 5.02
CA TRP A 96 -8.62 3.82 5.89
C TRP A 96 -8.62 4.16 7.37
N GLY A 97 -8.65 5.38 7.76
CA GLY A 97 -8.62 5.56 9.17
C GLY A 97 -8.57 6.99 9.66
N SER A 98 -8.57 7.07 10.94
CA SER A 98 -8.60 8.28 11.73
C SER A 98 -7.39 9.18 11.49
N ASN A 99 -7.53 10.42 11.92
CA ASN A 99 -6.46 11.42 11.99
C ASN A 99 -5.45 11.15 13.12
N VAL A 100 -5.26 9.89 13.52
CA VAL A 100 -4.28 9.55 14.55
C VAL A 100 -2.89 9.66 13.98
N ASN A 101 -2.05 10.47 14.58
CA ASN A 101 -0.64 10.56 14.26
C ASN A 101 0.06 9.28 14.72
N VAL A 102 0.87 8.72 13.84
CA VAL A 102 1.64 7.52 14.09
C VAL A 102 3.12 7.86 13.94
N LEU A 103 3.90 7.51 14.93
CA LEU A 103 5.35 7.55 14.81
C LEU A 103 5.78 6.38 13.93
N LEU A 104 6.51 6.68 12.86
CA LEU A 104 7.09 5.69 11.97
C LEU A 104 8.59 5.70 12.09
N ASP A 105 9.19 4.54 12.02
CA ASP A 105 10.56 4.46 11.58
C ASP A 105 10.61 4.90 10.10
N LYS A 106 11.49 5.84 9.77
CA LYS A 106 11.68 6.30 8.38
C LYS A 106 12.18 5.18 7.44
N ASP A 107 12.76 4.13 8.02
CA ASP A 107 13.29 2.98 7.29
C ASP A 107 12.20 1.92 6.98
N VAL A 108 10.92 2.21 7.25
CA VAL A 108 9.81 1.35 6.83
C VAL A 108 9.77 1.24 5.32
N GLU A 109 9.79 0.01 4.84
CA GLU A 109 9.75 -0.35 3.44
C GLU A 109 8.41 -0.98 3.05
N ILE A 110 8.07 -0.88 1.78
CA ILE A 110 6.77 -1.28 1.27
C ILE A 110 6.93 -2.02 -0.04
N PHE A 111 6.32 -3.20 -0.15
CA PHE A 111 6.02 -3.84 -1.43
C PHE A 111 4.59 -3.51 -1.84
N LEU A 112 4.41 -3.13 -3.08
CA LEU A 112 3.10 -2.94 -3.67
C LEU A 112 3.02 -3.56 -5.08
N ALA A 113 1.88 -4.16 -5.37
CA ALA A 113 1.57 -4.73 -6.68
C ALA A 113 0.07 -4.70 -6.95
N ASN A 114 -0.31 -4.82 -8.22
CA ASN A 114 -1.69 -4.93 -8.65
C ASN A 114 -1.82 -5.84 -9.88
N ASN A 115 -3.05 -6.32 -10.14
CA ASN A 115 -3.33 -7.24 -11.24
C ASN A 115 -3.59 -6.55 -12.59
N LEU A 116 -3.61 -5.20 -12.65
CA LEU A 116 -3.99 -4.45 -13.84
C LEU A 116 -2.84 -3.56 -14.33
N GLU A 117 -2.32 -3.85 -15.52
CA GLU A 117 -1.25 -3.07 -16.14
C GLU A 117 -1.61 -1.59 -16.26
N GLY A 118 -0.66 -0.71 -15.92
CA GLY A 118 -0.80 0.75 -16.05
C GLY A 118 -1.70 1.42 -15.00
N SER A 119 -2.29 0.67 -14.07
CA SER A 119 -3.19 1.21 -13.06
C SER A 119 -2.49 1.72 -11.79
N CYS A 120 -1.17 1.65 -11.75
CA CYS A 120 -0.34 2.22 -10.69
C CYS A 120 0.92 2.86 -11.30
N ALA A 121 1.19 4.10 -10.93
CA ALA A 121 2.40 4.83 -11.29
C ALA A 121 3.28 5.04 -10.06
N VAL A 122 4.59 4.92 -10.22
CA VAL A 122 5.60 5.12 -9.16
C VAL A 122 6.70 6.00 -9.70
N TRP A 123 7.13 7.01 -8.94
CA TRP A 123 8.26 7.87 -9.28
C TRP A 123 9.50 7.48 -8.49
N ASN A 124 10.65 7.45 -9.15
CA ASN A 124 11.94 7.23 -8.48
C ASN A 124 12.40 8.52 -7.80
N ALA A 125 11.69 8.89 -6.74
CA ALA A 125 11.90 10.10 -5.98
C ALA A 125 11.61 9.85 -4.49
N CYS A 126 12.11 10.74 -3.64
CA CYS A 126 11.80 10.81 -2.22
C CYS A 126 11.22 12.20 -1.94
N HIS A 127 10.02 12.28 -1.36
CA HIS A 127 9.34 13.52 -1.05
C HIS A 127 8.94 13.55 0.42
N GLU A 128 9.80 14.12 1.27
CA GLU A 128 9.59 14.15 2.72
C GLU A 128 8.66 15.28 3.19
N ASP A 129 8.59 16.37 2.41
CA ASP A 129 7.77 17.53 2.76
C ASP A 129 6.32 17.32 2.26
N THR A 130 5.57 16.52 3.01
CA THR A 130 4.22 16.10 2.66
C THR A 130 3.20 16.59 3.68
N THR A 131 1.91 16.54 3.31
CA THR A 131 0.82 16.70 4.28
C THR A 131 0.78 15.54 5.26
N LEU A 132 0.19 15.71 6.44
CA LEU A 132 0.11 14.68 7.50
C LEU A 132 -0.45 13.34 7.03
N ASP A 133 -1.21 13.34 5.95
CA ASP A 133 -1.86 12.17 5.38
C ASP A 133 -1.16 11.64 4.11
N GLY A 134 -0.01 12.21 3.75
CA GLY A 134 0.77 11.84 2.59
C GLY A 134 0.17 12.29 1.25
N ASP A 135 -0.91 13.07 1.24
CA ASP A 135 -1.53 13.58 0.01
C ASP A 135 -0.65 14.68 -0.62
N ILE A 136 -0.08 14.41 -1.77
CA ILE A 136 0.72 15.35 -2.56
C ILE A 136 0.11 15.64 -3.93
N GLY A 137 -1.20 15.46 -4.09
CA GLY A 137 -1.90 15.70 -5.34
C GLY A 137 -1.77 17.14 -5.86
N HIS A 138 -1.54 18.12 -4.97
CA HIS A 138 -1.24 19.51 -5.35
C HIS A 138 0.11 19.66 -6.08
N LEU A 139 1.02 18.69 -5.94
CA LEU A 139 2.32 18.66 -6.59
C LEU A 139 2.31 17.86 -7.92
N ALA A 140 1.16 17.65 -8.51
CA ALA A 140 1.02 16.90 -9.75
C ALA A 140 1.92 17.44 -10.89
N HIS A 141 2.21 18.74 -10.90
CA HIS A 141 3.11 19.39 -11.85
C HIS A 141 4.59 19.05 -11.63
N VAL A 142 4.99 18.66 -10.42
CA VAL A 142 6.35 18.22 -10.08
C VAL A 142 6.56 16.76 -10.49
N TYR A 143 5.48 15.97 -10.53
CA TYR A 143 5.49 14.54 -10.83
C TYR A 143 4.69 14.23 -12.11
N PRO A 144 5.17 14.67 -13.30
CA PRO A 144 4.51 14.39 -14.57
C PRO A 144 4.61 12.90 -14.92
N TYR A 145 3.65 12.38 -15.67
CA TYR A 145 3.56 10.95 -15.98
C TYR A 145 4.71 10.44 -16.87
N GLU A 146 5.31 11.30 -17.68
CA GLU A 146 6.49 10.97 -18.49
C GLU A 146 7.70 10.51 -17.68
N ASN A 147 7.77 10.91 -16.40
CA ASN A 147 8.81 10.52 -15.46
C ASN A 147 8.39 9.35 -14.55
N ALA A 148 7.18 8.84 -14.71
CA ALA A 148 6.67 7.74 -13.92
C ALA A 148 7.02 6.37 -14.50
N ARG A 149 7.21 5.39 -13.63
CA ARG A 149 7.15 3.98 -14.00
C ARG A 149 5.72 3.49 -13.78
N PHE A 150 5.02 3.14 -14.85
CA PHE A 150 3.76 2.43 -14.78
C PHE A 150 4.01 0.94 -14.55
N LEU A 151 3.40 0.37 -13.51
CA LEU A 151 3.57 -1.05 -13.19
C LEU A 151 2.78 -1.91 -14.18
N LYS A 152 3.42 -3.00 -14.63
CA LYS A 152 2.73 -4.07 -15.33
C LYS A 152 1.93 -4.93 -14.35
N ALA A 153 0.97 -5.70 -14.87
CA ALA A 153 0.22 -6.65 -14.07
C ALA A 153 1.17 -7.61 -13.33
N GLY A 154 1.03 -7.66 -12.00
CA GLY A 154 1.82 -8.49 -11.11
C GLY A 154 3.25 -7.99 -10.84
N GLU A 155 3.74 -6.91 -11.45
CA GLU A 155 5.03 -6.32 -11.07
C GLU A 155 4.98 -5.84 -9.61
N VAL A 156 5.99 -6.21 -8.82
CA VAL A 156 6.15 -5.78 -7.43
C VAL A 156 7.13 -4.63 -7.37
N ALA A 157 6.65 -3.47 -6.93
CA ALA A 157 7.51 -2.34 -6.62
C ALA A 157 7.89 -2.35 -5.14
N ARG A 158 9.20 -2.16 -4.85
CA ARG A 158 9.72 -1.84 -3.52
C ARG A 158 9.92 -0.34 -3.42
N VAL A 159 9.26 0.27 -2.45
CA VAL A 159 9.25 1.72 -2.22
C VAL A 159 9.46 2.02 -0.73
N GLY A 160 9.93 3.23 -0.43
CA GLY A 160 9.93 3.76 0.93
C GLY A 160 8.67 4.58 1.21
N ILE A 161 8.48 4.98 2.46
CA ILE A 161 7.29 5.73 2.91
C ILE A 161 7.11 7.09 2.20
N PHE A 162 8.18 7.68 1.69
CA PHE A 162 8.19 8.97 0.97
C PHE A 162 8.28 8.83 -0.54
N THR A 163 8.14 7.63 -1.08
CA THR A 163 8.15 7.44 -2.53
C THR A 163 6.81 7.87 -3.12
N PRO A 164 6.77 8.88 -4.03
CA PRO A 164 5.54 9.27 -4.70
C PRO A 164 4.99 8.13 -5.55
N HIS A 165 3.70 7.87 -5.40
CA HIS A 165 2.99 6.88 -6.23
C HIS A 165 1.52 7.25 -6.36
N GLU A 166 0.85 6.65 -7.34
CA GLU A 166 -0.51 7.01 -7.69
C GLU A 166 -1.31 5.81 -8.19
N SER A 167 -2.55 5.70 -7.75
CA SER A 167 -3.55 4.84 -8.38
C SER A 167 -4.16 5.57 -9.58
N ILE A 168 -3.96 5.03 -10.78
CA ILE A 168 -4.42 5.64 -12.04
C ILE A 168 -5.87 5.26 -12.31
N PRO A 169 -6.71 6.19 -12.80
CA PRO A 169 -8.07 5.88 -13.22
C PRO A 169 -8.10 4.76 -14.27
N VAL A 170 -9.02 3.81 -14.09
CA VAL A 170 -9.20 2.70 -15.04
C VAL A 170 -10.02 3.14 -16.25
N LYS A 171 -9.82 2.48 -17.41
CA LYS A 171 -10.49 2.85 -18.66
C LYS A 171 -11.90 2.27 -18.79
N GLU A 172 -12.18 1.19 -18.08
CA GLU A 172 -13.44 0.44 -18.09
C GLU A 172 -13.76 -0.08 -16.70
N ASP A 173 -15.00 -0.48 -16.46
CA ASP A 173 -15.40 -1.14 -15.22
C ASP A 173 -14.64 -2.46 -15.08
N ILE A 174 -13.89 -2.63 -14.01
CA ILE A 174 -13.01 -3.80 -13.84
C ILE A 174 -12.86 -4.22 -12.39
N ASN A 175 -12.68 -5.52 -12.16
CA ASN A 175 -12.28 -6.05 -10.87
C ASN A 175 -10.76 -5.90 -10.71
N ARG A 176 -10.36 -5.05 -9.78
CA ARG A 176 -8.95 -4.78 -9.49
C ARG A 176 -8.54 -5.42 -8.17
N GLN A 177 -7.38 -6.06 -8.18
CA GLN A 177 -6.72 -6.59 -7.00
C GLN A 177 -5.46 -5.78 -6.72
N PHE A 178 -5.28 -5.41 -5.46
CA PHE A 178 -4.09 -4.72 -4.98
C PHE A 178 -3.56 -5.42 -3.74
N ILE A 179 -2.26 -5.58 -3.65
CA ILE A 179 -1.57 -6.06 -2.45
C ILE A 179 -0.50 -5.06 -2.03
N ARG A 180 -0.41 -4.81 -0.74
CA ARG A 180 0.65 -4.05 -0.10
C ARG A 180 1.16 -4.81 1.11
N ILE A 181 2.47 -5.00 1.19
CA ILE A 181 3.16 -5.54 2.34
C ILE A 181 4.06 -4.44 2.89
N VAL A 182 3.91 -4.15 4.17
CA VAL A 182 4.71 -3.14 4.88
C VAL A 182 5.62 -3.88 5.87
N SER A 183 6.90 -3.48 5.93
CA SER A 183 7.82 -4.00 6.93
C SER A 183 7.39 -3.62 8.35
N SER A 184 8.05 -4.14 9.38
CA SER A 184 7.83 -3.72 10.78
C SER A 184 8.11 -2.24 10.99
N GLY A 185 7.74 -1.71 12.16
CA GLY A 185 8.02 -0.32 12.53
C GLY A 185 6.85 0.66 12.35
N VAL A 186 5.63 0.16 12.08
CA VAL A 186 4.41 0.97 12.01
C VAL A 186 3.64 0.83 13.33
N HIS A 187 3.37 1.95 14.00
CA HIS A 187 2.74 1.97 15.32
C HIS A 187 1.63 3.02 15.43
N GLY A 188 0.76 2.88 16.44
CA GLY A 188 -0.23 3.88 16.84
C GLY A 188 -1.55 3.86 16.06
N ARG A 189 -1.67 3.02 15.02
CA ARG A 189 -2.93 2.81 14.27
C ARG A 189 -3.47 1.40 14.35
N GLU A 190 -2.90 0.57 15.19
CA GLU A 190 -3.26 -0.83 15.36
C GLU A 190 -4.76 -1.04 15.64
N PRO A 191 -5.46 -0.16 16.38
CA PRO A 191 -6.91 -0.29 16.57
C PRO A 191 -7.74 -0.27 15.29
N TYR A 192 -7.18 0.29 14.20
CA TYR A 192 -7.84 0.38 12.89
C TYR A 192 -7.40 -0.70 11.91
N PHE A 193 -6.39 -1.48 12.27
CA PHE A 193 -5.91 -2.58 11.47
C PHE A 193 -6.89 -3.76 11.52
N THR A 194 -6.94 -4.52 10.43
CA THR A 194 -7.65 -5.80 10.44
C THR A 194 -6.99 -6.71 11.48
N LYS A 195 -7.77 -7.20 12.42
CA LYS A 195 -7.26 -8.11 13.47
C LYS A 195 -6.87 -9.44 12.85
N ASN A 196 -5.75 -9.98 13.29
CA ASN A 196 -5.35 -11.34 12.98
C ASN A 196 -5.61 -12.25 14.17
N PRO A 197 -6.64 -13.10 14.12
CA PRO A 197 -6.99 -13.96 15.26
C PRO A 197 -5.95 -15.06 15.53
N ILE A 198 -5.03 -15.32 14.60
CA ILE A 198 -3.95 -16.30 14.79
C ILE A 198 -2.82 -15.73 15.64
N LEU A 199 -2.57 -14.42 15.55
CA LEU A 199 -1.51 -13.72 16.29
C LEU A 199 -2.06 -13.08 17.58
N THR A 200 -2.59 -13.89 18.50
CA THR A 200 -3.25 -13.42 19.73
C THR A 200 -2.32 -12.71 20.73
N PHE A 201 -1.01 -12.78 20.53
CA PHE A 201 0.01 -12.17 21.40
C PHE A 201 0.36 -10.71 21.02
N LEU A 202 -0.27 -10.14 19.99
CA LEU A 202 -0.04 -8.77 19.51
C LEU A 202 -1.15 -7.79 19.96
N HIS A 203 -1.86 -8.08 21.01
CA HIS A 203 -2.95 -7.24 21.57
C HIS A 203 -2.55 -6.60 22.89
#